data_d0d18fcb93942fa6f2f975502a57432c
#
_entry.id   d0d18fcb93942fa6f2f975502a57432c
#
_cell.length_a   1.000
_cell.length_b   1.000
_cell.length_c   1.000
_cell.angle_alpha   90.00
_cell.angle_beta   90.00
_cell.angle_gamma   90.00
#
_symmetry.space_group_name_H-M   'P 1'
#
loop_
_entity.id
_entity.type
_entity.pdbx_description
1 polymer ?
#
loop_
_entity_poly.entity_id
_entity_poly.type
_entity_poly.pdbx_seq_one_letter_code
_entity_poly.pdbx_strand_id
1 'polypeptide(L)'
;MTKAVLGIIGGSGLYELPGLENVREKRIESPWGEPSSALRIGEIVGLPIVFMSRHDKGHRLSPSDINYRANIDVMKRAGVTDLISLSACGSFKEELPPGTFVLVDQFVDRTFGRASSFFGKGCVAHVSMAHPVSPRLRLHLAEAAEAEGIPMARSGTYVCMEGPQFSTLAESMTYKNLGYSVIGMTNLPEAKLAREAEICYATVAMVTDFDCWHPDHDAVNVTDIIKVLMANAEKAARLASRLARDFPREHEPCPIGSDRALDTAIITAPEARDPQLVKKLDAVAGRVLKGG
;
A
#
# COMPACT_ATOMS: atom_id res chain seq x y z
N MET A 1 12.98 -10.66 19.88
CA MET A 1 11.88 -10.06 19.07
C MET A 1 12.51 -9.15 18.02
N THR A 2 11.92 -9.05 16.85
CA THR A 2 12.42 -8.19 15.77
C THR A 2 11.96 -6.75 16.04
N LYS A 3 12.83 -5.76 15.83
CA LYS A 3 12.43 -4.34 15.93
C LYS A 3 11.38 -4.02 14.86
N ALA A 4 10.38 -3.25 15.24
CA ALA A 4 9.42 -2.72 14.27
C ALA A 4 10.07 -1.65 13.40
N VAL A 5 9.83 -1.69 12.10
CA VAL A 5 10.20 -0.67 11.12
C VAL A 5 8.94 -0.34 10.32
N LEU A 6 8.47 0.88 10.46
CA LEU A 6 7.25 1.32 9.77
C LEU A 6 7.58 1.90 8.41
N GLY A 7 7.12 1.20 7.35
CA GLY A 7 7.14 1.69 5.98
C GLY A 7 5.92 2.55 5.68
N ILE A 8 6.11 3.61 4.90
CA ILE A 8 5.03 4.48 4.43
C ILE A 8 5.22 4.71 2.93
N ILE A 9 4.24 4.30 2.13
CA ILE A 9 4.17 4.68 0.72
C ILE A 9 3.18 5.82 0.58
N GLY A 10 3.71 7.02 0.28
CA GLY A 10 2.92 8.22 0.04
C GLY A 10 2.33 8.21 -1.36
N GLY A 11 1.03 8.48 -1.46
CA GLY A 11 0.34 8.76 -2.72
C GLY A 11 0.53 10.22 -3.17
N SER A 12 -0.32 10.63 -4.10
CA SER A 12 -0.33 12.01 -4.61
C SER A 12 -0.50 13.03 -3.47
N GLY A 13 0.30 14.07 -3.48
CA GLY A 13 0.26 15.15 -2.47
C GLY A 13 1.11 14.89 -1.21
N LEU A 14 1.52 13.66 -0.91
CA LEU A 14 2.37 13.36 0.24
C LEU A 14 3.80 13.00 -0.22
N TYR A 15 4.67 13.98 -0.23
CA TYR A 15 6.08 13.86 -0.65
C TYR A 15 7.05 13.92 0.53
N GLU A 16 6.59 14.34 1.70
CA GLU A 16 7.36 14.46 2.93
C GLU A 16 6.53 14.02 4.13
N LEU A 17 7.19 13.53 5.16
CA LEU A 17 6.56 13.16 6.42
C LEU A 17 6.98 14.15 7.52
N PRO A 18 6.07 14.98 8.05
CA PRO A 18 6.36 15.88 9.14
C PRO A 18 6.82 15.16 10.40
N GLY A 19 7.79 15.73 11.10
CA GLY A 19 8.31 15.17 12.35
C GLY A 19 9.30 14.01 12.15
N LEU A 20 9.69 13.72 10.91
CA LEU A 20 10.76 12.75 10.65
C LEU A 20 12.12 13.37 11.00
N GLU A 21 12.81 12.76 11.95
CA GLU A 21 14.13 13.17 12.45
C GLU A 21 15.24 12.31 11.84
N ASN A 22 16.49 12.81 11.86
CA ASN A 22 17.67 12.11 11.36
C ASN A 22 17.53 11.61 9.91
N VAL A 23 16.86 12.40 9.08
CA VAL A 23 16.48 12.03 7.71
C VAL A 23 17.72 11.86 6.84
N ARG A 24 17.78 10.72 6.17
CA ARG A 24 18.76 10.45 5.10
C ARG A 24 18.05 9.87 3.88
N GLU A 25 18.47 10.29 2.72
CA GLU A 25 18.05 9.67 1.46
C GLU A 25 18.92 8.46 1.17
N LYS A 26 18.32 7.33 0.81
CA LYS A 26 19.03 6.09 0.49
C LYS A 26 18.46 5.47 -0.79
N ARG A 27 19.31 5.25 -1.77
CA ARG A 27 19.01 4.40 -2.93
C ARG A 27 19.38 2.96 -2.59
N ILE A 28 18.45 2.05 -2.77
CA ILE A 28 18.65 0.60 -2.62
C ILE A 28 18.39 -0.02 -3.98
N GLU A 29 19.34 -0.78 -4.47
CA GLU A 29 19.18 -1.53 -5.72
C GLU A 29 18.22 -2.70 -5.52
N SER A 30 17.38 -2.92 -6.51
CA SER A 30 16.46 -4.06 -6.57
C SER A 30 16.73 -4.90 -7.82
N PRO A 31 16.73 -6.23 -7.71
CA PRO A 31 16.85 -7.11 -8.87
C PRO A 31 15.61 -7.07 -9.77
N TRP A 32 14.57 -6.34 -9.36
CA TRP A 32 13.33 -6.14 -10.11
C TRP A 32 13.31 -4.84 -10.92
N GLY A 33 14.41 -4.07 -10.91
CA GLY A 33 14.56 -2.80 -11.60
C GLY A 33 14.49 -1.59 -10.66
N GLU A 34 14.32 -0.41 -11.23
CA GLU A 34 14.33 0.84 -10.47
C GLU A 34 13.02 1.02 -9.67
N PRO A 35 13.11 1.39 -8.38
CA PRO A 35 11.95 1.80 -7.60
C PRO A 35 11.47 3.20 -8.00
N SER A 36 10.24 3.57 -7.62
CA SER A 36 9.64 4.86 -7.94
C SER A 36 10.46 6.05 -7.45
N SER A 37 11.08 5.95 -6.29
CA SER A 37 11.94 7.01 -5.73
C SER A 37 13.00 6.41 -4.79
N ALA A 38 14.01 7.20 -4.43
CA ALA A 38 14.87 6.87 -3.31
C ALA A 38 14.06 6.82 -2.02
N LEU A 39 14.51 6.01 -1.05
CA LEU A 39 13.91 5.94 0.27
C LEU A 39 14.37 7.11 1.14
N ARG A 40 13.46 7.72 1.87
CA ARG A 40 13.77 8.64 2.97
C ARG A 40 13.67 7.86 4.28
N ILE A 41 14.79 7.68 4.95
CA ILE A 41 14.90 6.89 6.17
C ILE A 41 15.20 7.85 7.32
N GLY A 42 14.47 7.70 8.40
CA GLY A 42 14.63 8.50 9.61
C GLY A 42 13.92 7.84 10.78
N GLU A 43 13.54 8.62 11.77
CA GLU A 43 12.81 8.12 12.93
C GLU A 43 11.78 9.14 13.42
N ILE A 44 10.71 8.65 14.03
CA ILE A 44 9.74 9.47 14.78
C ILE A 44 9.67 8.89 16.19
N VAL A 45 10.08 9.68 17.18
CA VAL A 45 10.15 9.27 18.60
C VAL A 45 10.83 7.89 18.75
N GLY A 46 11.97 7.71 18.07
CA GLY A 46 12.78 6.49 18.10
C GLY A 46 12.22 5.29 17.34
N LEU A 47 11.06 5.40 16.68
CA LEU A 47 10.59 4.38 15.74
C LEU A 47 11.26 4.59 14.38
N PRO A 48 11.97 3.59 13.83
CA PRO A 48 12.50 3.66 12.48
C PRO A 48 11.38 3.78 11.43
N ILE A 49 11.50 4.77 10.56
CA ILE A 49 10.56 5.06 9.47
C ILE A 49 11.27 4.95 8.13
N VAL A 50 10.62 4.31 7.17
CA VAL A 50 11.05 4.25 5.77
C VAL A 50 9.93 4.83 4.91
N PHE A 51 10.17 5.97 4.30
CA PHE A 51 9.18 6.65 3.44
C PHE A 51 9.57 6.56 1.97
N MET A 52 8.57 6.36 1.10
CA MET A 52 8.70 6.37 -0.36
C MET A 52 7.56 7.16 -1.00
N SER A 53 7.88 7.93 -2.05
CA SER A 53 6.90 8.57 -2.93
C SER A 53 6.54 7.61 -4.07
N ARG A 54 5.28 7.14 -4.15
CA ARG A 54 4.84 6.12 -5.14
C ARG A 54 4.96 6.59 -6.58
N HIS A 55 4.65 7.85 -6.86
CA HIS A 55 4.63 8.42 -8.21
C HIS A 55 5.87 9.25 -8.54
N ASP A 56 6.93 9.18 -7.70
CA ASP A 56 8.08 10.07 -7.73
C ASP A 56 7.73 11.57 -7.51
N LYS A 57 8.75 12.42 -7.44
CA LYS A 57 8.55 13.87 -7.32
C LYS A 57 7.92 14.42 -8.62
N GLY A 58 6.86 15.21 -8.46
CA GLY A 58 6.15 15.81 -9.60
C GLY A 58 5.18 14.85 -10.30
N HIS A 59 4.83 13.71 -9.69
CA HIS A 59 3.84 12.75 -10.22
C HIS A 59 4.17 12.27 -11.65
N ARG A 60 5.43 11.86 -11.87
CA ARG A 60 5.95 11.51 -13.21
C ARG A 60 5.57 10.10 -13.66
N LEU A 61 5.19 9.23 -12.74
CA LEU A 61 4.82 7.84 -13.04
C LEU A 61 3.30 7.70 -13.02
N SER A 62 2.73 7.19 -14.11
CA SER A 62 1.34 6.77 -14.11
C SER A 62 1.15 5.52 -13.24
N PRO A 63 -0.07 5.17 -12.83
CA PRO A 63 -0.30 3.98 -11.99
C PRO A 63 0.29 2.69 -12.55
N SER A 64 0.32 2.51 -13.86
CA SER A 64 0.83 1.29 -14.50
C SER A 64 2.33 1.35 -14.86
N ASP A 65 2.95 2.56 -14.82
CA ASP A 65 4.40 2.72 -14.96
C ASP A 65 5.16 2.47 -13.64
N ILE A 66 4.44 2.39 -12.51
CA ILE A 66 5.03 2.12 -11.20
C ILE A 66 5.62 0.70 -11.19
N ASN A 67 6.90 0.60 -10.84
CA ASN A 67 7.51 -0.71 -10.58
C ASN A 67 7.21 -1.19 -9.15
N TYR A 68 6.02 -1.74 -8.96
CA TYR A 68 5.56 -2.21 -7.65
C TYR A 68 6.47 -3.27 -7.04
N ARG A 69 7.07 -4.17 -7.86
CA ARG A 69 8.01 -5.17 -7.36
C ARG A 69 9.27 -4.52 -6.79
N ALA A 70 9.86 -3.58 -7.51
CA ALA A 70 11.04 -2.88 -7.01
C ALA A 70 10.70 -2.09 -5.74
N ASN A 71 9.54 -1.42 -5.69
CA ASN A 71 9.10 -0.66 -4.51
C ASN A 71 8.99 -1.54 -3.26
N ILE A 72 8.31 -2.67 -3.35
CA ILE A 72 8.16 -3.58 -2.20
C ILE A 72 9.47 -4.27 -1.83
N ASP A 73 10.29 -4.65 -2.83
CA ASP A 73 11.60 -5.26 -2.58
C ASP A 73 12.54 -4.31 -1.82
N VAL A 74 12.64 -3.05 -2.22
CA VAL A 74 13.50 -2.09 -1.50
C VAL A 74 12.97 -1.75 -0.11
N MET A 75 11.64 -1.74 0.11
CA MET A 75 11.05 -1.65 1.44
C MET A 75 11.46 -2.85 2.31
N LYS A 76 11.39 -4.07 1.77
CA LYS A 76 11.84 -5.29 2.47
C LYS A 76 13.34 -5.24 2.78
N ARG A 77 14.18 -4.82 1.83
CA ARG A 77 15.64 -4.64 2.02
C ARG A 77 15.97 -3.56 3.04
N ALA A 78 15.11 -2.56 3.21
CA ALA A 78 15.25 -1.55 4.24
C ALA A 78 14.81 -2.04 5.64
N GLY A 79 14.31 -3.28 5.75
CA GLY A 79 13.89 -3.89 7.00
C GLY A 79 12.45 -3.59 7.42
N VAL A 80 11.61 -3.07 6.52
CA VAL A 80 10.20 -2.76 6.82
C VAL A 80 9.47 -4.04 7.24
N THR A 81 8.82 -3.97 8.40
CA THR A 81 7.98 -5.03 8.97
C THR A 81 6.50 -4.76 8.77
N ASP A 82 6.12 -3.49 8.85
CA ASP A 82 4.75 -3.00 8.76
C ASP A 82 4.70 -1.85 7.75
N LEU A 83 3.81 -1.94 6.76
CA LEU A 83 3.73 -1.00 5.65
C LEU A 83 2.33 -0.39 5.57
N ILE A 84 2.26 0.93 5.67
CA ILE A 84 1.04 1.68 5.36
C ILE A 84 1.14 2.32 3.97
N SER A 85 0.04 2.23 3.25
CA SER A 85 -0.15 2.83 1.94
C SER A 85 -1.20 3.92 2.03
N LEU A 86 -0.90 5.10 1.53
CA LEU A 86 -1.81 6.23 1.48
C LEU A 86 -2.20 6.47 0.02
N SER A 87 -3.50 6.40 -0.28
CA SER A 87 -3.99 6.43 -1.65
C SER A 87 -5.23 7.33 -1.77
N ALA A 88 -5.20 8.30 -2.69
CA ALA A 88 -6.41 9.02 -3.08
C ALA A 88 -7.35 8.07 -3.83
N CYS A 89 -8.66 8.26 -3.66
CA CYS A 89 -9.68 7.40 -4.24
C CYS A 89 -11.00 8.13 -4.46
N GLY A 90 -11.82 7.61 -5.38
CA GLY A 90 -13.23 7.94 -5.50
C GLY A 90 -14.08 7.08 -4.56
N SER A 91 -15.28 7.55 -4.22
CA SER A 91 -16.25 6.83 -3.37
C SER A 91 -17.47 6.40 -4.16
N PHE A 92 -18.01 5.22 -3.84
CA PHE A 92 -19.29 4.74 -4.34
C PHE A 92 -20.45 4.90 -3.35
N LYS A 93 -20.18 5.55 -2.20
CA LYS A 93 -21.14 5.65 -1.09
C LYS A 93 -21.32 7.09 -0.64
N GLU A 94 -22.57 7.51 -0.47
CA GLU A 94 -22.91 8.86 0.02
C GLU A 94 -22.38 9.11 1.44
N GLU A 95 -22.36 8.07 2.27
CA GLU A 95 -21.83 8.13 3.63
C GLU A 95 -20.31 8.23 3.71
N LEU A 96 -19.61 8.15 2.57
CA LEU A 96 -18.17 8.33 2.45
C LEU A 96 -17.84 9.54 1.57
N PRO A 97 -18.18 10.76 2.01
CA PRO A 97 -17.96 11.98 1.22
C PRO A 97 -16.47 12.33 1.10
N PRO A 98 -16.10 13.19 0.14
CA PRO A 98 -14.76 13.74 0.03
C PRO A 98 -14.23 14.27 1.36
N GLY A 99 -12.97 13.93 1.68
CA GLY A 99 -12.35 14.23 2.97
C GLY A 99 -12.48 13.14 4.03
N THR A 100 -13.26 12.08 3.77
CA THR A 100 -13.35 10.87 4.61
C THR A 100 -12.22 9.91 4.27
N PHE A 101 -11.66 9.24 5.28
CA PHE A 101 -10.69 8.17 5.11
C PHE A 101 -11.36 6.81 5.27
N VAL A 102 -10.95 5.83 4.48
CA VAL A 102 -11.46 4.45 4.57
C VAL A 102 -10.29 3.52 4.86
N LEU A 103 -10.38 2.82 6.01
CA LEU A 103 -9.44 1.77 6.36
C LEU A 103 -9.84 0.48 5.63
N VAL A 104 -9.31 0.32 4.43
CA VAL A 104 -9.65 -0.78 3.53
C VAL A 104 -9.37 -2.13 4.18
N ASP A 105 -10.27 -3.08 4.02
CA ASP A 105 -10.13 -4.46 4.50
C ASP A 105 -10.23 -5.51 3.40
N GLN A 106 -10.77 -5.15 2.23
CA GLN A 106 -10.88 -6.04 1.07
C GLN A 106 -10.52 -5.33 -0.23
N PHE A 107 -10.03 -6.12 -1.20
CA PHE A 107 -9.69 -5.64 -2.52
C PHE A 107 -10.39 -6.44 -3.63
N VAL A 108 -10.73 -5.75 -4.70
CA VAL A 108 -11.09 -6.34 -5.99
C VAL A 108 -10.10 -5.84 -7.04
N ASP A 109 -9.41 -6.76 -7.71
CA ASP A 109 -8.41 -6.43 -8.72
C ASP A 109 -9.03 -6.38 -10.12
N ARG A 110 -8.94 -5.21 -10.75
CA ARG A 110 -9.31 -4.96 -12.14
C ARG A 110 -8.11 -4.49 -12.95
N THR A 111 -6.90 -4.64 -12.43
CA THR A 111 -5.66 -4.37 -13.16
C THR A 111 -5.31 -5.55 -14.07
N PHE A 112 -4.67 -5.28 -15.21
CA PHE A 112 -4.35 -6.31 -16.20
C PHE A 112 -2.95 -6.17 -16.82
N GLY A 113 -2.33 -4.98 -16.74
CA GLY A 113 -1.03 -4.68 -17.36
C GLY A 113 0.16 -4.72 -16.41
N ARG A 114 0.00 -5.23 -15.16
CA ARG A 114 1.01 -5.11 -14.10
C ARG A 114 1.60 -6.46 -13.68
N ALA A 115 2.89 -6.46 -13.36
CA ALA A 115 3.51 -7.63 -12.72
C ALA A 115 3.00 -7.77 -11.27
N SER A 116 2.20 -8.79 -11.00
CA SER A 116 1.45 -8.96 -9.75
C SER A 116 2.05 -9.98 -8.78
N SER A 117 3.24 -10.54 -9.09
CA SER A 117 3.93 -11.52 -8.24
C SER A 117 5.45 -11.42 -8.40
N PHE A 118 6.17 -11.73 -7.33
CA PHE A 118 7.61 -12.00 -7.35
C PHE A 118 7.92 -13.43 -7.85
N PHE A 119 6.97 -14.33 -7.65
CA PHE A 119 7.08 -15.72 -8.05
C PHE A 119 6.59 -15.93 -9.50
N GLY A 120 6.95 -17.07 -10.10
CA GLY A 120 6.55 -17.38 -11.45
C GLY A 120 7.27 -18.62 -11.99
N LYS A 121 7.52 -18.67 -13.31
CA LYS A 121 8.23 -19.80 -13.93
C LYS A 121 9.58 -20.02 -13.24
N GLY A 122 9.78 -21.21 -12.69
CA GLY A 122 11.00 -21.61 -11.98
C GLY A 122 10.93 -21.52 -10.45
N CYS A 123 9.99 -20.80 -9.88
CA CYS A 123 9.67 -20.87 -8.44
C CYS A 123 8.25 -20.34 -8.24
N VAL A 124 7.31 -21.21 -7.93
CA VAL A 124 5.88 -20.91 -7.80
C VAL A 124 5.49 -20.93 -6.34
N ALA A 125 4.77 -19.89 -5.92
CA ALA A 125 4.17 -19.78 -4.60
C ALA A 125 2.71 -19.34 -4.69
N HIS A 126 1.88 -19.83 -3.77
CA HIS A 126 0.48 -19.46 -3.62
C HIS A 126 0.24 -18.92 -2.20
N VAL A 127 0.39 -17.60 -2.04
CA VAL A 127 0.08 -16.96 -0.75
C VAL A 127 -1.43 -16.76 -0.58
N SER A 128 -1.92 -16.92 0.64
CA SER A 128 -3.33 -16.66 0.94
C SER A 128 -3.63 -15.16 0.89
N MET A 129 -4.69 -14.77 0.18
CA MET A 129 -5.17 -13.39 0.05
C MET A 129 -6.63 -13.22 0.53
N ALA A 130 -7.22 -14.21 1.21
CA ALA A 130 -8.59 -14.10 1.75
C ALA A 130 -8.74 -12.91 2.72
N HIS A 131 -7.71 -12.63 3.51
CA HIS A 131 -7.60 -11.45 4.36
C HIS A 131 -6.36 -10.65 3.97
N PRO A 132 -6.46 -9.74 2.99
CA PRO A 132 -5.29 -9.12 2.37
C PRO A 132 -4.59 -8.08 3.24
N VAL A 133 -5.25 -7.59 4.28
CA VAL A 133 -4.80 -6.47 5.12
C VAL A 133 -4.58 -6.95 6.55
N SER A 134 -3.50 -6.50 7.20
CA SER A 134 -3.20 -6.78 8.60
C SER A 134 -4.25 -6.13 9.53
N PRO A 135 -5.05 -6.91 10.28
CA PRO A 135 -6.04 -6.36 11.19
C PRO A 135 -5.40 -5.58 12.34
N ARG A 136 -4.23 -6.00 12.80
CA ARG A 136 -3.45 -5.30 13.82
C ARG A 136 -3.06 -3.90 13.35
N LEU A 137 -2.45 -3.79 12.16
CA LEU A 137 -2.03 -2.50 11.62
C LEU A 137 -3.23 -1.59 11.32
N ARG A 138 -4.36 -2.16 10.88
CA ARG A 138 -5.63 -1.42 10.73
C ARG A 138 -6.16 -0.86 12.05
N LEU A 139 -6.03 -1.61 13.16
CA LEU A 139 -6.44 -1.14 14.47
C LEU A 139 -5.62 0.09 14.90
N HIS A 140 -4.31 0.03 14.79
CA HIS A 140 -3.44 1.19 15.09
C HIS A 140 -3.75 2.40 14.21
N LEU A 141 -4.08 2.19 12.92
CA LEU A 141 -4.52 3.27 12.04
C LEU A 141 -5.85 3.89 12.49
N ALA A 142 -6.79 3.07 12.96
CA ALA A 142 -8.08 3.55 13.48
C ALA A 142 -7.89 4.41 14.73
N GLU A 143 -7.11 3.93 15.69
CA GLU A 143 -6.78 4.64 16.92
C GLU A 143 -6.09 5.99 16.63
N ALA A 144 -5.12 6.00 15.69
CA ALA A 144 -4.44 7.22 15.29
C ALA A 144 -5.38 8.21 14.58
N ALA A 145 -6.30 7.73 13.72
CA ALA A 145 -7.27 8.58 13.04
C ALA A 145 -8.27 9.20 14.03
N GLU A 146 -8.74 8.43 15.01
CA GLU A 146 -9.62 8.92 16.07
C GLU A 146 -8.93 9.98 16.93
N ALA A 147 -7.68 9.74 17.33
CA ALA A 147 -6.90 10.70 18.12
C ALA A 147 -6.65 12.03 17.37
N GLU A 148 -6.59 12.00 16.04
CA GLU A 148 -6.42 13.18 15.18
C GLU A 148 -7.76 13.79 14.73
N GLY A 149 -8.92 13.24 15.13
CA GLY A 149 -10.22 13.70 14.73
C GLY A 149 -10.49 13.60 13.23
N ILE A 150 -9.90 12.61 12.57
CA ILE A 150 -10.05 12.40 11.12
C ILE A 150 -11.30 11.58 10.85
N PRO A 151 -12.27 12.09 10.05
CA PRO A 151 -13.44 11.31 9.66
C PRO A 151 -13.01 10.03 8.93
N MET A 152 -13.45 8.86 9.42
CA MET A 152 -13.06 7.59 8.82
C MET A 152 -14.16 6.53 8.89
N ALA A 153 -14.13 5.63 7.90
CA ALA A 153 -14.80 4.33 7.96
C ALA A 153 -13.77 3.24 8.32
N ARG A 154 -14.13 2.37 9.27
CA ARG A 154 -13.23 1.32 9.78
C ARG A 154 -13.05 0.13 8.83
N SER A 155 -13.83 0.07 7.74
CA SER A 155 -13.77 -0.98 6.73
C SER A 155 -14.28 -0.50 5.38
N GLY A 156 -13.90 -1.17 4.31
CA GLY A 156 -14.42 -0.93 2.98
C GLY A 156 -13.70 -1.75 1.92
N THR A 157 -14.45 -2.18 0.91
CA THR A 157 -13.89 -2.85 -0.26
C THR A 157 -13.36 -1.82 -1.26
N TYR A 158 -12.09 -1.95 -1.59
CA TYR A 158 -11.41 -1.12 -2.60
C TYR A 158 -11.32 -1.88 -3.92
N VAL A 159 -11.93 -1.35 -4.98
CA VAL A 159 -11.66 -1.83 -6.34
C VAL A 159 -10.47 -1.08 -6.91
N CYS A 160 -9.48 -1.82 -7.40
CA CYS A 160 -8.30 -1.27 -8.06
C CYS A 160 -8.45 -1.40 -9.57
N MET A 161 -8.63 -0.26 -10.24
CA MET A 161 -8.67 -0.19 -11.70
C MET A 161 -7.28 0.06 -12.29
N GLU A 162 -7.10 -0.21 -13.58
CA GLU A 162 -5.81 0.01 -14.26
C GLU A 162 -5.45 1.49 -14.35
N GLY A 163 -6.36 2.35 -14.77
CA GLY A 163 -6.08 3.72 -15.15
C GLY A 163 -5.26 3.81 -16.46
N PRO A 164 -4.67 4.98 -16.80
CA PRO A 164 -4.73 6.24 -16.07
C PRO A 164 -6.06 7.01 -16.24
N GLN A 165 -6.94 6.59 -17.17
CA GLN A 165 -8.26 7.17 -17.32
C GLN A 165 -9.13 6.84 -16.10
N PHE A 166 -10.06 7.74 -15.76
CA PHE A 166 -11.10 7.46 -14.79
C PHE A 166 -12.17 6.54 -15.38
N SER A 167 -13.05 6.02 -14.51
CA SER A 167 -14.14 5.14 -14.90
C SER A 167 -15.08 5.80 -15.91
N THR A 168 -15.61 5.01 -16.84
CA THR A 168 -16.85 5.38 -17.52
C THR A 168 -18.01 5.32 -16.53
N LEU A 169 -19.12 6.04 -16.82
CA LEU A 169 -20.34 5.96 -15.98
C LEU A 169 -20.85 4.52 -15.85
N ALA A 170 -20.76 3.74 -16.89
CA ALA A 170 -21.20 2.33 -16.88
C ALA A 170 -20.34 1.46 -15.96
N GLU A 171 -19.03 1.66 -15.94
CA GLU A 171 -18.12 0.99 -15.00
C GLU A 171 -18.40 1.42 -13.56
N SER A 172 -18.52 2.73 -13.32
CA SER A 172 -18.81 3.31 -12.01
C SER A 172 -20.10 2.76 -11.41
N MET A 173 -21.19 2.77 -12.19
CA MET A 173 -22.48 2.20 -11.81
C MET A 173 -22.39 0.68 -11.55
N THR A 174 -21.60 -0.04 -12.34
CA THR A 174 -21.37 -1.47 -12.12
C THR A 174 -20.71 -1.73 -10.79
N TYR A 175 -19.63 -1.02 -10.48
CA TYR A 175 -18.89 -1.17 -9.21
C TYR A 175 -19.73 -0.76 -7.99
N LYS A 176 -20.50 0.32 -8.12
CA LYS A 176 -21.46 0.76 -7.10
C LYS A 176 -22.52 -0.31 -6.83
N ASN A 177 -23.12 -0.89 -7.88
CA ASN A 177 -24.15 -1.92 -7.77
C ASN A 177 -23.60 -3.24 -7.18
N LEU A 178 -22.30 -3.53 -7.36
CA LEU A 178 -21.61 -4.64 -6.69
C LEU A 178 -21.31 -4.38 -5.21
N GLY A 179 -21.63 -3.19 -4.70
CA GLY A 179 -21.48 -2.83 -3.30
C GLY A 179 -20.04 -2.45 -2.86
N TYR A 180 -19.15 -2.16 -3.82
CA TYR A 180 -17.81 -1.69 -3.48
C TYR A 180 -17.87 -0.33 -2.79
N SER A 181 -16.87 -0.03 -1.97
CA SER A 181 -16.87 1.18 -1.16
C SER A 181 -16.13 2.33 -1.84
N VAL A 182 -14.95 2.04 -2.37
CA VAL A 182 -14.05 3.04 -2.97
C VAL A 182 -13.34 2.48 -4.20
N ILE A 183 -12.86 3.38 -5.05
CA ILE A 183 -12.10 3.05 -6.26
C ILE A 183 -10.80 3.83 -6.31
N GLY A 184 -9.73 3.17 -6.71
CA GLY A 184 -8.45 3.81 -7.00
C GLY A 184 -7.60 2.98 -7.94
N MET A 185 -6.34 3.36 -8.10
CA MET A 185 -5.50 2.80 -9.17
C MET A 185 -4.22 2.12 -8.68
N THR A 186 -3.91 2.14 -7.35
CA THR A 186 -2.53 1.85 -6.93
C THR A 186 -2.36 0.78 -5.87
N ASN A 187 -3.42 0.38 -5.13
CA ASN A 187 -3.27 -0.60 -4.05
C ASN A 187 -3.04 -2.03 -4.51
N LEU A 188 -3.32 -2.33 -5.79
CA LEU A 188 -2.94 -3.58 -6.41
C LEU A 188 -2.06 -3.30 -7.65
N PRO A 189 -0.99 -4.07 -7.78
CA PRO A 189 -0.59 -5.27 -7.04
C PRO A 189 0.18 -5.01 -5.73
N GLU A 190 0.28 -3.76 -5.22
CA GLU A 190 1.06 -3.39 -4.03
C GLU A 190 0.79 -4.32 -2.82
N ALA A 191 -0.50 -4.52 -2.48
CA ALA A 191 -0.90 -5.41 -1.38
C ALA A 191 -0.54 -6.88 -1.60
N LYS A 192 -0.66 -7.39 -2.84
CA LYS A 192 -0.26 -8.76 -3.19
C LYS A 192 1.24 -8.97 -2.98
N LEU A 193 2.03 -8.02 -3.49
CA LEU A 193 3.49 -8.07 -3.39
C LEU A 193 3.97 -7.91 -1.94
N ALA A 194 3.32 -7.04 -1.15
CA ALA A 194 3.60 -6.92 0.28
C ALA A 194 3.35 -8.24 1.03
N ARG A 195 2.27 -8.97 0.68
CA ARG A 195 1.97 -10.30 1.23
C ARG A 195 3.06 -11.31 0.87
N GLU A 196 3.49 -11.36 -0.39
CA GLU A 196 4.57 -12.24 -0.84
C GLU A 196 5.92 -11.90 -0.19
N ALA A 197 6.14 -10.62 0.13
CA ALA A 197 7.33 -10.16 0.84
C ALA A 197 7.24 -10.32 2.36
N GLU A 198 6.16 -10.91 2.89
CA GLU A 198 5.96 -11.08 4.33
C GLU A 198 6.05 -9.75 5.08
N ILE A 199 5.43 -8.70 4.53
CA ILE A 199 5.26 -7.40 5.15
C ILE A 199 3.79 -7.25 5.57
N CYS A 200 3.54 -6.90 6.83
CA CYS A 200 2.21 -6.56 7.29
C CYS A 200 1.74 -5.29 6.58
N TYR A 201 0.68 -5.37 5.80
CA TYR A 201 0.21 -4.28 4.95
C TYR A 201 -1.14 -3.75 5.42
N ALA A 202 -1.31 -2.43 5.39
CA ALA A 202 -2.60 -1.78 5.47
C ALA A 202 -2.64 -0.55 4.56
N THR A 203 -3.83 -0.16 4.12
CA THR A 203 -4.02 1.04 3.30
C THR A 203 -5.12 1.93 3.85
N VAL A 204 -4.89 3.23 3.73
CA VAL A 204 -5.86 4.27 3.97
C VAL A 204 -6.26 4.87 2.62
N ALA A 205 -7.48 4.62 2.20
CA ALA A 205 -8.07 5.24 1.02
C ALA A 205 -8.68 6.58 1.43
N MET A 206 -8.17 7.65 0.83
CA MET A 206 -8.53 9.04 1.15
C MET A 206 -9.49 9.54 0.07
N VAL A 207 -10.76 9.64 0.39
CA VAL A 207 -11.80 10.02 -0.57
C VAL A 207 -11.60 11.46 -1.05
N THR A 208 -11.50 11.62 -2.37
CA THR A 208 -11.36 12.91 -3.05
C THR A 208 -12.63 13.35 -3.79
N ASP A 209 -13.44 12.38 -4.22
CA ASP A 209 -14.61 12.57 -5.07
C ASP A 209 -15.58 11.39 -4.96
N PHE A 210 -16.74 11.50 -5.63
CA PHE A 210 -17.73 10.42 -5.72
C PHE A 210 -17.60 9.59 -7.03
N ASP A 211 -16.41 9.51 -7.62
CA ASP A 211 -16.24 8.97 -8.96
C ASP A 211 -17.16 9.72 -9.94
N CYS A 212 -17.80 9.06 -10.91
CA CYS A 212 -18.70 9.72 -11.86
C CYS A 212 -20.17 9.30 -11.72
N TRP A 213 -20.54 8.59 -10.65
CA TRP A 213 -21.90 8.08 -10.47
C TRP A 213 -22.87 9.07 -9.81
N HIS A 214 -22.36 10.08 -9.08
CA HIS A 214 -23.21 10.96 -8.26
C HIS A 214 -23.88 12.04 -9.13
N PRO A 215 -25.22 12.18 -9.08
CA PRO A 215 -25.93 13.04 -10.00
C PRO A 215 -25.67 14.55 -9.79
N ASP A 216 -25.36 14.97 -8.56
CA ASP A 216 -25.14 16.36 -8.20
C ASP A 216 -23.66 16.78 -8.25
N HIS A 217 -22.78 15.87 -8.56
CA HIS A 217 -21.37 16.13 -8.76
C HIS A 217 -21.03 15.85 -10.22
N ASP A 218 -20.63 16.91 -10.94
CA ASP A 218 -20.16 16.80 -12.33
C ASP A 218 -19.04 15.77 -12.44
N ALA A 219 -18.87 15.23 -13.65
CA ALA A 219 -17.78 14.32 -13.97
C ALA A 219 -16.46 14.85 -13.39
N VAL A 220 -15.71 13.96 -12.75
CA VAL A 220 -14.50 14.18 -11.97
C VAL A 220 -13.64 15.33 -12.50
N ASN A 221 -13.70 16.50 -11.84
CA ASN A 221 -12.91 17.67 -12.22
C ASN A 221 -11.57 17.64 -11.49
N VAL A 222 -10.49 17.53 -12.23
CA VAL A 222 -9.12 17.46 -11.70
C VAL A 222 -8.78 18.62 -10.75
N THR A 223 -9.29 19.83 -11.01
CA THR A 223 -9.01 21.00 -10.16
C THR A 223 -9.61 20.87 -8.77
N ASP A 224 -10.84 20.36 -8.66
CA ASP A 224 -11.50 20.20 -7.36
C ASP A 224 -10.94 18.99 -6.60
N ILE A 225 -10.58 17.92 -7.32
CA ILE A 225 -9.82 16.80 -6.75
C ILE A 225 -8.53 17.29 -6.11
N ILE A 226 -7.76 18.16 -6.77
CA ILE A 226 -6.48 18.65 -6.23
C ILE A 226 -6.68 19.40 -4.91
N LYS A 227 -7.74 20.21 -4.75
CA LYS A 227 -8.01 20.91 -3.49
C LYS A 227 -8.27 19.94 -2.33
N VAL A 228 -9.14 18.94 -2.56
CA VAL A 228 -9.44 17.92 -1.56
C VAL A 228 -8.20 17.04 -1.29
N LEU A 229 -7.44 16.71 -2.34
CA LEU A 229 -6.20 15.95 -2.25
C LEU A 229 -5.18 16.62 -1.30
N MET A 230 -4.98 17.92 -1.43
CA MET A 230 -4.05 18.67 -0.56
C MET A 230 -4.51 18.67 0.89
N ALA A 231 -5.82 18.92 1.15
CA ALA A 231 -6.37 18.84 2.50
C ALA A 231 -6.27 17.42 3.08
N ASN A 232 -6.47 16.39 2.26
CA ASN A 232 -6.29 14.99 2.66
C ASN A 232 -4.81 14.65 2.94
N ALA A 233 -3.88 15.20 2.17
CA ALA A 233 -2.44 15.01 2.40
C ALA A 233 -2.00 15.56 3.77
N GLU A 234 -2.52 16.72 4.19
CA GLU A 234 -2.26 17.26 5.52
C GLU A 234 -2.81 16.35 6.64
N LYS A 235 -4.05 15.84 6.47
CA LYS A 235 -4.63 14.86 7.41
C LYS A 235 -3.80 13.57 7.44
N ALA A 236 -3.37 13.06 6.28
CA ALA A 236 -2.55 11.86 6.16
C ALA A 236 -1.17 12.02 6.83
N ALA A 237 -0.57 13.19 6.71
CA ALA A 237 0.68 13.50 7.40
C ALA A 237 0.52 13.47 8.93
N ARG A 238 -0.56 14.05 9.48
CA ARG A 238 -0.87 13.97 10.91
C ARG A 238 -1.14 12.53 11.34
N LEU A 239 -1.96 11.79 10.58
CA LEU A 239 -2.24 10.38 10.83
C LEU A 239 -0.96 9.55 10.91
N ALA A 240 -0.08 9.69 9.92
CA ALA A 240 1.17 8.94 9.86
C ALA A 240 2.11 9.30 11.02
N SER A 241 2.22 10.58 11.37
CA SER A 241 3.00 11.04 12.52
C SER A 241 2.42 10.54 13.84
N ARG A 242 1.10 10.55 14.01
CA ARG A 242 0.41 10.03 15.19
C ARG A 242 0.62 8.52 15.31
N LEU A 243 0.36 7.78 14.23
CA LEU A 243 0.62 6.35 14.18
C LEU A 243 2.06 6.03 14.62
N ALA A 244 3.07 6.72 14.06
CA ALA A 244 4.46 6.45 14.36
C ALA A 244 4.83 6.71 15.84
N ARG A 245 4.21 7.71 16.48
CA ARG A 245 4.41 7.99 17.92
C ARG A 245 3.91 6.85 18.79
N ASP A 246 2.74 6.33 18.48
CA ASP A 246 2.02 5.35 19.32
C ASP A 246 2.32 3.90 18.92
N PHE A 247 3.01 3.69 17.78
CA PHE A 247 3.30 2.35 17.25
C PHE A 247 4.27 1.57 18.14
N PRO A 248 4.05 0.25 18.34
CA PRO A 248 4.97 -0.62 19.07
C PRO A 248 6.40 -0.56 18.52
N ARG A 249 7.41 -0.57 19.40
CA ARG A 249 8.83 -0.57 19.01
C ARG A 249 9.35 -1.96 18.65
N GLU A 250 8.59 -2.99 19.00
CA GLU A 250 8.84 -4.38 18.62
C GLU A 250 7.76 -4.85 17.67
N HIS A 251 8.15 -5.62 16.66
CA HIS A 251 7.21 -6.19 15.71
C HIS A 251 6.45 -7.34 16.37
N GLU A 252 5.14 -7.20 16.44
CA GLU A 252 4.23 -8.24 16.92
C GLU A 252 3.79 -9.14 15.78
N PRO A 253 3.65 -10.46 16.01
CA PRO A 253 3.15 -11.38 15.00
C PRO A 253 1.79 -10.95 14.43
N CYS A 254 1.64 -11.06 13.12
CA CYS A 254 0.37 -10.73 12.47
C CYS A 254 -0.67 -11.81 12.75
N PRO A 255 -1.88 -11.49 13.29
CA PRO A 255 -2.90 -12.50 13.61
C PRO A 255 -3.34 -13.36 12.43
N ILE A 256 -3.18 -12.86 11.20
CA ILE A 256 -3.49 -13.59 9.96
C ILE A 256 -2.25 -14.15 9.25
N GLY A 257 -1.08 -14.14 9.89
CA GLY A 257 0.17 -14.70 9.37
C GLY A 257 0.74 -13.94 8.17
N SER A 258 0.51 -12.61 8.03
CA SER A 258 1.08 -11.83 6.93
C SER A 258 2.61 -11.86 6.93
N ASP A 259 3.23 -11.81 8.10
CA ASP A 259 4.68 -11.86 8.36
C ASP A 259 5.29 -13.26 8.18
N ARG A 260 4.46 -14.27 7.90
CA ARG A 260 4.83 -15.67 7.68
C ARG A 260 4.08 -16.29 6.49
N ALA A 261 3.67 -15.49 5.54
CA ALA A 261 2.85 -15.93 4.42
C ALA A 261 3.51 -16.99 3.53
N LEU A 262 4.84 -17.12 3.58
CA LEU A 262 5.59 -18.07 2.77
C LEU A 262 5.89 -19.40 3.46
N ASP A 263 5.53 -19.62 4.73
CA ASP A 263 5.86 -20.85 5.47
C ASP A 263 5.46 -22.14 4.72
N THR A 264 4.32 -22.10 4.03
CA THR A 264 3.78 -23.24 3.27
C THR A 264 3.36 -22.88 1.84
N ALA A 265 3.75 -21.70 1.34
CA ALA A 265 3.24 -21.17 0.08
C ALA A 265 4.02 -21.65 -1.15
N ILE A 266 5.33 -21.96 -1.02
CA ILE A 266 6.18 -22.34 -2.14
C ILE A 266 5.95 -23.82 -2.48
N ILE A 267 5.40 -24.08 -3.68
CA ILE A 267 5.07 -25.43 -4.15
C ILE A 267 6.16 -26.07 -5.03
N THR A 268 7.05 -25.25 -5.61
CA THR A 268 8.15 -25.77 -6.42
C THR A 268 9.15 -26.48 -5.52
N ALA A 269 9.42 -27.76 -5.80
CA ALA A 269 10.41 -28.57 -5.08
C ALA A 269 11.79 -27.90 -5.15
N PRO A 270 12.62 -27.99 -4.09
CA PRO A 270 13.91 -27.31 -4.01
C PRO A 270 14.82 -27.53 -5.23
N GLU A 271 14.90 -28.77 -5.71
CA GLU A 271 15.75 -29.20 -6.83
C GLU A 271 15.25 -28.71 -8.21
N ALA A 272 13.98 -28.28 -8.29
CA ALA A 272 13.36 -27.77 -9.51
C ALA A 272 13.34 -26.24 -9.59
N ARG A 273 13.84 -25.55 -8.56
CA ARG A 273 13.84 -24.10 -8.50
C ARG A 273 14.88 -23.50 -9.42
N ASP A 274 14.50 -22.47 -10.19
CA ASP A 274 15.44 -21.71 -11.02
C ASP A 274 16.40 -20.90 -10.12
N PRO A 275 17.71 -21.17 -10.17
CA PRO A 275 18.70 -20.48 -9.33
C PRO A 275 18.74 -18.97 -9.57
N GLN A 276 18.44 -18.50 -10.79
CA GLN A 276 18.44 -17.08 -11.11
C GLN A 276 17.25 -16.38 -10.45
N LEU A 277 16.06 -17.00 -10.46
CA LEU A 277 14.90 -16.48 -9.78
C LEU A 277 15.08 -16.53 -8.25
N VAL A 278 15.59 -17.63 -7.70
CA VAL A 278 15.90 -17.76 -6.27
C VAL A 278 16.86 -16.65 -5.81
N LYS A 279 17.87 -16.32 -6.63
CA LYS A 279 18.79 -15.21 -6.34
C LYS A 279 18.05 -13.86 -6.29
N LYS A 280 17.07 -13.61 -7.16
CA LYS A 280 16.27 -12.38 -7.13
C LYS A 280 15.33 -12.32 -5.92
N LEU A 281 14.91 -13.46 -5.41
CA LEU A 281 14.02 -13.60 -4.26
C LEU A 281 14.73 -13.46 -2.90
N ASP A 282 16.02 -13.14 -2.87
CA ASP A 282 16.89 -13.13 -1.68
C ASP A 282 16.35 -12.30 -0.50
N ALA A 283 15.76 -11.14 -0.77
CA ALA A 283 15.13 -10.29 0.25
C ALA A 283 13.69 -10.69 0.54
N VAL A 284 12.90 -10.97 -0.51
CA VAL A 284 11.46 -11.26 -0.41
C VAL A 284 11.21 -12.59 0.28
N ALA A 285 11.93 -13.65 -0.12
CA ALA A 285 11.71 -15.02 0.33
C ALA A 285 12.93 -15.65 1.02
N GLY A 286 13.96 -14.86 1.32
CA GLY A 286 15.21 -15.36 1.90
C GLY A 286 15.04 -16.10 3.23
N ARG A 287 14.01 -15.77 4.00
CA ARG A 287 13.69 -16.45 5.26
C ARG A 287 13.41 -17.95 5.04
N VAL A 288 12.68 -18.29 3.98
CA VAL A 288 12.24 -19.67 3.68
C VAL A 288 13.13 -20.37 2.65
N LEU A 289 13.85 -19.62 1.79
CA LEU A 289 14.69 -20.20 0.74
C LEU A 289 16.12 -20.50 1.20
N LYS A 290 16.63 -19.82 2.25
CA LYS A 290 17.98 -20.04 2.81
C LYS A 290 18.04 -21.10 3.89
N GLY A 291 16.92 -21.61 4.37
CA GLY A 291 16.80 -22.59 5.45
C GLY A 291 16.50 -24.02 4.98
N GLY A 292 16.55 -24.30 3.67
CA GLY A 292 16.32 -25.60 3.09
C GLY A 292 17.60 -26.23 2.53
#